data_634053f2be1eb8065a26e82437b8d507
#
_entry.id   634053f2be1eb8065a26e82437b8d507
#
_cell.length_a   1.000
_cell.length_b   1.000
_cell.length_c   1.000
_cell.angle_alpha   90.00
_cell.angle_beta   90.00
_cell.angle_gamma   90.00
#
_symmetry.space_group_name_H-M   'P 1'
#
loop_
_entity.id
_entity.type
_entity.pdbx_description
1 polymer ?
#
loop_
_entity_poly.entity_id
_entity_poly.type
_entity_poly.pdbx_seq_one_letter_code
_entity_poly.pdbx_strand_id
1 'polypeptide(L)'
;ARSALEDRANERARTRHGHGRVCQPAVPLCYHPSMLPELRPTWADTPDGVRRAASACAAAGRFALDTEADSLHSYFHKVCLIQVSAGRQHLVLDPLPLPRAELDPLWRVVANPALTVVMHGADYDVRILDRDYGARIGRLEDTQIMAQLLGEERTGLSFLLEREFGIELDKRHQRADWGTRPLAPELVAYAAADTAFLLELADRLRERLEALGRWSWALEECARLTAVRHEEAAPDPLSFERLSRVRRQSVV
;
A
#
# COMPACT_ATOMS: atom_id res chain seq x y z
N ALA A 1 24.99 58.09 24.60
CA ALA A 1 24.11 57.84 23.42
C ALA A 1 24.50 56.63 22.58
N ARG A 2 25.55 55.83 22.96
CA ARG A 2 25.96 54.58 22.28
C ARG A 2 25.46 53.29 22.96
N SER A 3 25.00 53.37 24.18
CA SER A 3 24.59 52.16 24.98
C SER A 3 23.16 51.68 24.69
N ALA A 4 22.29 52.53 24.18
CA ALA A 4 20.88 52.18 23.95
C ALA A 4 20.59 51.51 22.58
N LEU A 5 21.57 51.46 21.65
CA LEU A 5 21.43 50.81 20.35
C LEU A 5 21.95 49.36 20.31
N GLU A 6 22.83 49.00 21.23
CA GLU A 6 23.34 47.61 21.36
C GLU A 6 22.37 46.68 22.10
N ASP A 7 21.57 47.21 23.04
CA ASP A 7 20.55 46.42 23.73
C ASP A 7 19.35 46.03 22.81
N ARG A 8 19.00 46.84 21.84
CA ARG A 8 17.90 46.52 20.90
C ARG A 8 18.30 45.52 19.80
N ALA A 9 19.58 45.35 19.53
CA ALA A 9 20.07 44.36 18.59
C ALA A 9 20.10 42.96 19.20
N ASN A 10 20.30 42.87 20.51
CA ASN A 10 20.42 41.60 21.23
C ASN A 10 19.04 41.00 21.61
N GLU A 11 18.00 41.81 21.68
CA GLU A 11 16.63 41.35 21.94
C GLU A 11 15.93 40.77 20.71
N ARG A 12 16.34 41.16 19.48
CA ARG A 12 15.82 40.60 18.22
C ARG A 12 16.49 39.27 17.79
N ALA A 13 17.59 38.89 18.41
CA ALA A 13 18.28 37.63 18.15
C ALA A 13 17.79 36.46 19.01
N ARG A 14 16.95 36.70 20.02
CA ARG A 14 16.44 35.66 20.94
C ARG A 14 15.06 35.11 20.59
N THR A 15 14.39 35.57 19.53
CA THR A 15 13.06 35.13 19.10
C THR A 15 13.05 34.27 17.84
N ARG A 16 14.16 33.66 17.47
CA ARG A 16 14.20 32.65 16.40
C ARG A 16 14.83 31.37 16.96
N HIS A 17 14.09 30.29 16.90
CA HIS A 17 14.34 28.89 17.24
C HIS A 17 13.68 28.39 18.53
N GLY A 18 12.37 28.32 18.47
CA GLY A 18 11.58 27.45 19.34
C GLY A 18 10.70 26.54 18.48
N HIS A 19 11.31 25.61 17.73
CA HIS A 19 10.57 24.47 17.22
C HIS A 19 10.31 23.58 18.43
N GLY A 20 9.21 23.84 19.13
CA GLY A 20 8.68 22.95 20.15
C GLY A 20 8.41 21.60 19.48
N ARG A 21 9.24 20.58 19.76
CA ARG A 21 8.84 19.20 19.58
C ARG A 21 7.60 19.01 20.44
N VAL A 22 6.43 18.93 19.77
CA VAL A 22 5.21 18.45 20.40
C VAL A 22 5.49 16.99 20.73
N CYS A 23 5.85 16.73 21.99
CA CYS A 23 5.97 15.39 22.52
C CYS A 23 4.53 14.83 22.56
N GLN A 24 4.16 14.01 21.56
CA GLN A 24 2.91 13.29 21.59
C GLN A 24 2.96 12.26 22.71
N PRO A 25 1.90 12.12 23.53
CA PRO A 25 1.83 11.01 24.47
C PRO A 25 1.75 9.72 23.65
N ALA A 26 2.75 8.86 23.81
CA ALA A 26 2.72 7.50 23.32
C ALA A 26 1.53 6.79 23.98
N VAL A 27 0.50 6.47 23.23
CA VAL A 27 -0.52 5.52 23.66
C VAL A 27 0.12 4.14 23.54
N PRO A 28 0.44 3.46 24.65
CA PRO A 28 1.03 2.13 24.58
C PRO A 28 -0.10 1.11 24.34
N LEU A 29 -0.46 0.88 23.10
CA LEU A 29 -0.95 -0.43 22.72
C LEU A 29 0.31 -1.26 22.45
N CYS A 30 0.71 -2.05 23.46
CA CYS A 30 1.79 -3.01 23.33
C CYS A 30 1.38 -4.08 22.30
N TYR A 31 1.65 -3.81 21.04
CA TYR A 31 1.66 -4.85 20.03
C TYR A 31 2.99 -5.61 20.19
N HIS A 32 2.91 -6.83 20.67
CA HIS A 32 4.09 -7.66 20.90
C HIS A 32 4.58 -8.22 19.55
N PRO A 33 5.91 -8.30 19.27
CA PRO A 33 6.44 -8.90 18.04
C PRO A 33 6.00 -10.35 17.79
N SER A 34 5.39 -11.00 18.78
CA SER A 34 4.83 -12.36 18.69
C SER A 34 3.49 -12.46 17.94
N MET A 35 2.92 -11.38 17.42
CA MET A 35 1.60 -11.44 16.75
C MET A 35 1.65 -11.91 15.29
N LEU A 36 2.80 -11.83 14.62
CA LEU A 36 2.97 -12.43 13.28
C LEU A 36 2.79 -13.97 13.28
N PRO A 37 3.20 -14.71 14.32
CA PRO A 37 2.95 -16.17 14.39
C PRO A 37 1.47 -16.56 14.48
N GLU A 38 0.59 -15.65 14.87
CA GLU A 38 -0.86 -15.90 14.99
C GLU A 38 -1.64 -15.61 13.70
N LEU A 39 -0.98 -14.98 12.71
CA LEU A 39 -1.63 -14.70 11.42
C LEU A 39 -1.85 -16.02 10.67
N ARG A 40 -3.10 -16.44 10.57
CA ARG A 40 -3.51 -17.64 9.83
C ARG A 40 -4.37 -17.24 8.64
N PRO A 41 -3.74 -16.91 7.50
CA PRO A 41 -4.49 -16.56 6.30
C PRO A 41 -5.24 -17.77 5.76
N THR A 42 -6.41 -17.53 5.21
CA THR A 42 -7.17 -18.53 4.47
C THR A 42 -6.77 -18.47 3.00
N TRP A 43 -6.26 -19.57 2.46
CA TRP A 43 -6.00 -19.71 1.04
C TRP A 43 -7.29 -19.86 0.25
N ALA A 44 -7.42 -19.18 -0.87
CA ALA A 44 -8.63 -19.15 -1.70
C ALA A 44 -8.27 -19.22 -3.18
N ASP A 45 -8.31 -20.43 -3.75
CA ASP A 45 -8.03 -20.76 -5.15
C ASP A 45 -9.26 -21.33 -5.89
N THR A 46 -10.45 -21.13 -5.33
CA THR A 46 -11.71 -21.60 -5.86
C THR A 46 -12.74 -20.47 -5.98
N PRO A 47 -13.74 -20.59 -6.87
CA PRO A 47 -14.83 -19.61 -6.97
C PRO A 47 -15.54 -19.36 -5.63
N ASP A 48 -15.71 -20.41 -4.81
CA ASP A 48 -16.29 -20.26 -3.45
C ASP A 48 -15.38 -19.44 -2.52
N GLY A 49 -14.07 -19.61 -2.65
CA GLY A 49 -13.09 -18.81 -1.92
C GLY A 49 -13.22 -17.32 -2.26
N VAL A 50 -13.34 -16.99 -3.55
CA VAL A 50 -13.56 -15.60 -4.02
C VAL A 50 -14.88 -15.04 -3.48
N ARG A 51 -15.97 -15.82 -3.55
CA ARG A 51 -17.27 -15.40 -3.00
C ARG A 51 -17.21 -15.13 -1.50
N ARG A 52 -16.49 -15.98 -0.74
CA ARG A 52 -16.27 -15.74 0.70
C ARG A 52 -15.50 -14.44 0.96
N ALA A 53 -14.43 -14.20 0.22
CA ALA A 53 -13.66 -12.96 0.32
C ALA A 53 -14.52 -11.73 0.02
N ALA A 54 -15.27 -11.76 -1.08
CA ALA A 54 -16.19 -10.68 -1.47
C ALA A 54 -17.25 -10.42 -0.38
N SER A 55 -17.83 -11.50 0.19
CA SER A 55 -18.84 -11.38 1.26
C SER A 55 -18.24 -10.80 2.54
N ALA A 56 -17.02 -11.20 2.92
CA ALA A 56 -16.32 -10.65 4.07
C ALA A 56 -16.05 -9.15 3.91
N CYS A 57 -15.55 -8.73 2.74
CA CYS A 57 -15.32 -7.32 2.42
C CYS A 57 -16.62 -6.50 2.48
N ALA A 58 -17.69 -7.00 1.85
CA ALA A 58 -18.99 -6.32 1.85
C ALA A 58 -19.56 -6.17 3.25
N ALA A 59 -19.45 -7.20 4.09
CA ALA A 59 -19.93 -7.18 5.46
C ALA A 59 -19.11 -6.23 6.36
N ALA A 60 -17.80 -6.11 6.12
CA ALA A 60 -16.92 -5.23 6.89
C ALA A 60 -17.11 -3.76 6.52
N GLY A 61 -17.55 -3.44 5.30
CA GLY A 61 -17.72 -2.06 4.82
C GLY A 61 -16.42 -1.31 4.54
N ARG A 62 -15.33 -1.67 5.21
CA ARG A 62 -13.96 -1.19 5.02
C ARG A 62 -13.00 -2.38 5.14
N PHE A 63 -12.11 -2.55 4.18
CA PHE A 63 -11.20 -3.68 4.11
C PHE A 63 -9.87 -3.29 3.46
N ALA A 64 -8.81 -4.01 3.80
CA ALA A 64 -7.51 -3.82 3.17
C ALA A 64 -7.39 -4.74 1.94
N LEU A 65 -6.66 -4.27 0.92
CA LEU A 65 -6.36 -5.02 -0.29
C LEU A 65 -4.92 -4.72 -0.71
N ASP A 66 -4.23 -5.74 -1.22
CA ASP A 66 -2.91 -5.65 -1.81
C ASP A 66 -2.77 -6.68 -2.94
N THR A 67 -1.76 -6.56 -3.81
CA THR A 67 -1.50 -7.53 -4.87
C THR A 67 -0.02 -7.87 -5.01
N GLU A 68 0.26 -9.12 -5.40
CA GLU A 68 1.61 -9.52 -5.82
C GLU A 68 1.61 -9.90 -7.30
N ALA A 69 2.65 -9.50 -8.01
CA ALA A 69 2.83 -9.73 -9.44
C ALA A 69 4.19 -10.34 -9.74
N ASP A 70 4.31 -11.04 -10.88
CA ASP A 70 5.56 -11.63 -11.35
C ASP A 70 6.42 -10.67 -12.20
N SER A 71 6.34 -9.37 -11.94
CA SER A 71 6.98 -8.32 -12.74
C SER A 71 8.51 -8.43 -12.86
N LEU A 72 9.17 -9.09 -11.90
CA LEU A 72 10.62 -9.34 -11.94
C LEU A 72 11.00 -10.63 -12.66
N HIS A 73 10.03 -11.50 -12.92
CA HIS A 73 10.23 -12.86 -13.41
C HIS A 73 9.56 -13.12 -14.77
N SER A 74 8.67 -12.24 -15.23
CA SER A 74 7.92 -12.39 -16.47
C SER A 74 7.94 -11.11 -17.30
N TYR A 75 8.13 -11.26 -18.63
CA TYR A 75 8.03 -10.13 -19.57
C TYR A 75 6.59 -9.59 -19.64
N PHE A 76 5.61 -10.49 -19.65
CA PHE A 76 4.19 -10.16 -19.53
C PHE A 76 3.74 -10.45 -18.10
N HIS A 77 4.13 -9.56 -17.20
CA HIS A 77 3.79 -9.70 -15.79
C HIS A 77 2.27 -9.61 -15.57
N LYS A 78 1.79 -10.30 -14.57
CA LYS A 78 0.38 -10.38 -14.21
C LYS A 78 0.21 -10.42 -12.70
N VAL A 79 -1.02 -10.16 -12.24
CA VAL A 79 -1.38 -10.39 -10.84
C VAL A 79 -1.31 -11.88 -10.53
N CYS A 80 -0.52 -12.24 -9.54
CA CYS A 80 -0.31 -13.61 -9.09
C CYS A 80 -0.98 -13.93 -7.76
N LEU A 81 -1.16 -12.93 -6.89
CA LEU A 81 -1.92 -13.04 -5.64
C LEU A 81 -2.74 -11.77 -5.41
N ILE A 82 -3.83 -11.93 -4.66
CA ILE A 82 -4.65 -10.84 -4.16
C ILE A 82 -4.85 -11.08 -2.67
N GLN A 83 -4.39 -10.16 -1.83
CA GLN A 83 -4.55 -10.23 -0.39
C GLN A 83 -5.72 -9.36 0.04
N VAL A 84 -6.52 -9.88 0.96
CA VAL A 84 -7.65 -9.16 1.53
C VAL A 84 -7.68 -9.35 3.03
N SER A 85 -7.79 -8.25 3.77
CA SER A 85 -8.05 -8.26 5.20
C SER A 85 -9.33 -7.51 5.52
N ALA A 86 -10.33 -8.23 6.06
CA ALA A 86 -11.65 -7.71 6.38
C ALA A 86 -12.00 -8.05 7.84
N GLY A 87 -11.94 -7.07 8.72
CA GLY A 87 -12.01 -7.28 10.16
C GLY A 87 -10.89 -8.22 10.65
N ARG A 88 -11.24 -9.38 11.18
CA ARG A 88 -10.27 -10.39 11.65
C ARG A 88 -10.01 -11.50 10.64
N GLN A 89 -10.54 -11.40 9.44
CA GLN A 89 -10.35 -12.39 8.39
C GLN A 89 -9.24 -11.91 7.45
N HIS A 90 -8.25 -12.77 7.22
CA HIS A 90 -7.16 -12.54 6.28
C HIS A 90 -7.22 -13.64 5.22
N LEU A 91 -7.43 -13.26 3.96
CA LEU A 91 -7.55 -14.18 2.84
C LEU A 91 -6.46 -13.87 1.82
N VAL A 92 -5.85 -14.92 1.31
CA VAL A 92 -4.90 -14.87 0.19
C VAL A 92 -5.53 -15.62 -0.98
N LEU A 93 -5.92 -14.86 -2.01
CA LEU A 93 -6.57 -15.42 -3.19
C LEU A 93 -5.51 -15.72 -4.24
N ASP A 94 -5.58 -16.93 -4.81
CA ASP A 94 -4.80 -17.31 -5.99
C ASP A 94 -5.68 -17.14 -7.23
N PRO A 95 -5.47 -16.10 -8.05
CA PRO A 95 -6.24 -15.89 -9.26
C PRO A 95 -5.79 -16.78 -10.42
N LEU A 96 -4.58 -17.39 -10.38
CA LEU A 96 -3.98 -18.08 -11.51
C LEU A 96 -4.78 -19.31 -12.02
N PRO A 97 -5.36 -20.16 -11.14
CA PRO A 97 -6.13 -21.30 -11.60
C PRO A 97 -7.58 -20.93 -11.99
N LEU A 98 -8.00 -19.68 -11.75
CA LEU A 98 -9.39 -19.27 -11.91
C LEU A 98 -9.65 -18.59 -13.26
N PRO A 99 -10.76 -18.91 -13.94
CA PRO A 99 -11.25 -18.07 -15.01
C PRO A 99 -11.47 -16.63 -14.52
N ARG A 100 -11.10 -15.64 -15.34
CA ARG A 100 -11.19 -14.22 -14.98
C ARG A 100 -12.57 -13.82 -14.41
N ALA A 101 -13.65 -14.34 -15.00
CA ALA A 101 -15.03 -14.05 -14.58
C ALA A 101 -15.35 -14.51 -13.15
N GLU A 102 -14.62 -15.51 -12.62
CA GLU A 102 -14.84 -15.98 -11.25
C GLU A 102 -14.37 -14.98 -10.19
N LEU A 103 -13.57 -13.97 -10.58
CA LEU A 103 -13.15 -12.87 -9.72
C LEU A 103 -14.14 -11.69 -9.70
N ASP A 104 -15.14 -11.67 -10.58
CA ASP A 104 -16.14 -10.60 -10.68
C ASP A 104 -16.87 -10.29 -9.36
N PRO A 105 -17.22 -11.29 -8.51
CA PRO A 105 -17.81 -10.99 -7.20
C PRO A 105 -16.94 -10.09 -6.33
N LEU A 106 -15.61 -10.28 -6.33
CA LEU A 106 -14.67 -9.43 -5.62
C LEU A 106 -14.60 -8.04 -6.23
N TRP A 107 -14.48 -7.95 -7.55
CA TRP A 107 -14.35 -6.67 -8.23
C TRP A 107 -15.59 -5.79 -8.12
N ARG A 108 -16.80 -6.37 -8.05
CA ARG A 108 -18.03 -5.61 -7.74
C ARG A 108 -17.98 -4.98 -6.35
N VAL A 109 -17.42 -5.67 -5.36
CA VAL A 109 -17.26 -5.15 -4.00
C VAL A 109 -16.20 -4.06 -3.97
N VAL A 110 -15.05 -4.27 -4.61
CA VAL A 110 -13.96 -3.28 -4.70
C VAL A 110 -14.42 -2.01 -5.43
N ALA A 111 -15.26 -2.13 -6.46
CA ALA A 111 -15.79 -1.00 -7.21
C ALA A 111 -16.95 -0.27 -6.53
N ASN A 112 -17.48 -0.77 -5.42
CA ASN A 112 -18.62 -0.15 -4.74
C ASN A 112 -18.17 1.11 -3.97
N PRO A 113 -18.63 2.32 -4.34
CA PRO A 113 -18.21 3.57 -3.68
C PRO A 113 -18.72 3.72 -2.24
N ALA A 114 -19.69 2.90 -1.82
CA ALA A 114 -20.14 2.86 -0.44
C ALA A 114 -19.17 2.10 0.49
N LEU A 115 -18.24 1.32 -0.07
CA LEU A 115 -17.24 0.57 0.65
C LEU A 115 -15.87 1.24 0.52
N THR A 116 -15.02 1.11 1.53
CA THR A 116 -13.68 1.71 1.51
C THR A 116 -12.63 0.62 1.37
N VAL A 117 -11.81 0.72 0.32
CA VAL A 117 -10.60 -0.09 0.13
C VAL A 117 -9.42 0.65 0.75
N VAL A 118 -8.68 -0.01 1.63
CA VAL A 118 -7.44 0.51 2.22
C VAL A 118 -6.26 -0.19 1.57
N MET A 119 -5.31 0.58 1.05
CA MET A 119 -4.10 0.06 0.38
C MET A 119 -2.86 0.84 0.84
N HIS A 120 -1.69 0.39 0.39
CA HIS A 120 -0.43 1.08 0.64
C HIS A 120 0.37 1.28 -0.65
N GLY A 121 0.44 2.51 -1.16
CA GLY A 121 1.16 2.83 -2.40
C GLY A 121 0.51 2.24 -3.64
N ALA A 122 -0.81 2.36 -3.75
CA ALA A 122 -1.67 1.64 -4.68
C ALA A 122 -1.53 2.02 -6.17
N ASP A 123 -0.61 2.92 -6.58
CA ASP A 123 -0.51 3.35 -8.00
C ASP A 123 -0.27 2.16 -8.95
N TYR A 124 0.64 1.27 -8.57
CA TYR A 124 0.92 0.08 -9.37
C TYR A 124 -0.28 -0.88 -9.40
N ASP A 125 -0.90 -1.12 -8.24
CA ASP A 125 -2.04 -2.04 -8.10
C ASP A 125 -3.24 -1.56 -8.90
N VAL A 126 -3.58 -0.29 -8.84
CA VAL A 126 -4.67 0.31 -9.63
C VAL A 126 -4.47 0.05 -11.12
N ARG A 127 -3.24 0.22 -11.62
CA ARG A 127 -2.91 0.02 -13.04
C ARG A 127 -2.95 -1.45 -13.45
N ILE A 128 -2.36 -2.35 -12.65
CA ILE A 128 -2.32 -3.78 -12.98
C ILE A 128 -3.70 -4.42 -12.85
N LEU A 129 -4.50 -4.02 -11.86
CA LEU A 129 -5.88 -4.48 -11.69
C LEU A 129 -6.78 -4.01 -12.83
N ASP A 130 -6.60 -2.76 -13.30
CA ASP A 130 -7.29 -2.26 -14.49
C ASP A 130 -6.94 -3.06 -15.74
N ARG A 131 -5.64 -3.29 -15.98
CA ARG A 131 -5.14 -4.04 -17.13
C ARG A 131 -5.61 -5.49 -17.13
N ASP A 132 -5.41 -6.19 -16.02
CA ASP A 132 -5.65 -7.63 -15.96
C ASP A 132 -7.13 -7.97 -15.81
N TYR A 133 -7.91 -7.15 -15.12
CA TYR A 133 -9.29 -7.46 -14.78
C TYR A 133 -10.29 -6.38 -15.20
N GLY A 134 -9.88 -5.19 -15.65
CA GLY A 134 -10.76 -4.04 -15.82
C GLY A 134 -11.36 -3.59 -14.49
N ALA A 135 -10.72 -3.98 -13.36
CA ALA A 135 -11.21 -3.68 -12.03
C ALA A 135 -11.01 -2.20 -11.69
N ARG A 136 -11.95 -1.65 -10.93
CA ARG A 136 -11.96 -0.26 -10.48
C ARG A 136 -12.07 -0.23 -8.97
N ILE A 137 -11.43 0.74 -8.35
CA ILE A 137 -11.59 0.98 -6.92
C ILE A 137 -12.60 2.11 -6.74
N GLY A 138 -13.70 1.84 -6.05
CA GLY A 138 -14.79 2.80 -5.87
C GLY A 138 -14.44 3.91 -4.89
N ARG A 139 -13.76 3.56 -3.79
CA ARG A 139 -13.27 4.50 -2.77
C ARG A 139 -11.99 3.96 -2.15
N LEU A 140 -10.94 4.76 -2.17
CA LEU A 140 -9.60 4.40 -1.70
C LEU A 140 -9.20 5.22 -0.47
N GLU A 141 -8.53 4.59 0.47
CA GLU A 141 -7.65 5.19 1.47
C GLU A 141 -6.24 4.59 1.28
N ASP A 142 -5.26 5.41 0.90
CA ASP A 142 -3.87 4.97 0.67
C ASP A 142 -2.98 5.45 1.82
N THR A 143 -2.45 4.50 2.59
CA THR A 143 -1.63 4.80 3.77
C THR A 143 -0.28 5.42 3.43
N GLN A 144 0.26 5.21 2.21
CA GLN A 144 1.46 5.88 1.76
C GLN A 144 1.19 7.37 1.47
N ILE A 145 0.10 7.68 0.77
CA ILE A 145 -0.35 9.07 0.54
C ILE A 145 -0.60 9.77 1.87
N MET A 146 -1.26 9.10 2.82
CA MET A 146 -1.50 9.64 4.15
C MET A 146 -0.19 9.99 4.87
N ALA A 147 0.79 9.09 4.84
CA ALA A 147 2.10 9.30 5.45
C ALA A 147 2.85 10.47 4.78
N GLN A 148 2.81 10.58 3.46
CA GLN A 148 3.41 11.70 2.71
C GLN A 148 2.79 13.04 3.13
N LEU A 149 1.47 13.10 3.26
CA LEU A 149 0.76 14.33 3.69
C LEU A 149 1.00 14.69 5.16
N LEU A 150 1.43 13.75 5.98
CA LEU A 150 1.93 14.00 7.33
C LEU A 150 3.36 14.54 7.35
N GLY A 151 4.07 14.52 6.20
CA GLY A 151 5.47 14.93 6.08
C GLY A 151 6.46 13.87 6.55
N GLU A 152 6.08 12.59 6.50
CA GLU A 152 6.98 11.49 6.86
C GLU A 152 8.11 11.36 5.83
N GLU A 153 9.35 11.31 6.27
CA GLU A 153 10.52 11.13 5.39
C GLU A 153 10.58 9.73 4.77
N ARG A 154 10.07 8.73 5.49
CA ARG A 154 10.03 7.34 5.07
C ARG A 154 8.59 6.85 5.12
N THR A 155 8.05 6.52 3.95
CA THR A 155 6.63 6.17 3.78
C THR A 155 6.38 4.71 3.42
N GLY A 156 7.43 3.88 3.34
CA GLY A 156 7.26 2.44 3.03
C GLY A 156 6.59 1.68 4.16
N LEU A 157 5.76 0.70 3.82
CA LEU A 157 4.91 -0.05 4.76
C LEU A 157 5.71 -0.65 5.93
N SER A 158 6.80 -1.35 5.66
CA SER A 158 7.64 -1.96 6.69
C SER A 158 8.14 -0.95 7.73
N PHE A 159 8.53 0.26 7.28
CA PHE A 159 8.95 1.32 8.19
C PHE A 159 7.80 1.85 9.04
N LEU A 160 6.63 2.05 8.42
CA LEU A 160 5.46 2.55 9.15
C LEU A 160 4.97 1.53 10.18
N LEU A 161 4.94 0.23 9.84
CA LEU A 161 4.53 -0.83 10.76
C LEU A 161 5.53 -1.00 11.93
N GLU A 162 6.83 -0.92 11.65
CA GLU A 162 7.86 -0.94 12.69
C GLU A 162 7.68 0.23 13.66
N ARG A 163 7.51 1.44 13.13
CA ARG A 163 7.36 2.64 13.95
C ARG A 163 6.05 2.68 14.74
N GLU A 164 4.93 2.34 14.11
CA GLU A 164 3.61 2.48 14.73
C GLU A 164 3.25 1.30 15.66
N PHE A 165 3.77 0.12 15.36
CA PHE A 165 3.37 -1.11 16.04
C PHE A 165 4.53 -1.96 16.55
N GLY A 166 5.77 -1.63 16.22
CA GLY A 166 6.95 -2.46 16.52
C GLY A 166 6.98 -3.77 15.71
N ILE A 167 6.29 -3.80 14.55
CA ILE A 167 6.21 -4.97 13.69
C ILE A 167 7.28 -4.88 12.61
N GLU A 168 8.18 -5.85 12.56
CA GLU A 168 9.19 -6.00 11.52
C GLU A 168 8.67 -6.93 10.42
N LEU A 169 8.49 -6.42 9.20
CA LEU A 169 8.20 -7.25 8.02
C LEU A 169 9.52 -7.77 7.40
N ASP A 170 9.53 -9.05 7.05
CA ASP A 170 10.67 -9.69 6.39
C ASP A 170 10.76 -9.30 4.90
N LYS A 171 11.66 -8.39 4.57
CA LYS A 171 11.83 -7.88 3.20
C LYS A 171 12.41 -8.89 2.21
N ARG A 172 12.89 -10.05 2.65
CA ARG A 172 13.49 -11.07 1.76
C ARG A 172 12.52 -11.59 0.73
N HIS A 173 11.22 -11.53 1.00
CA HIS A 173 10.16 -12.06 0.14
C HIS A 173 9.63 -11.08 -0.91
N GLN A 174 9.95 -9.79 -0.84
CA GLN A 174 9.48 -8.77 -1.79
C GLN A 174 9.83 -9.05 -3.26
N ARG A 175 10.87 -9.87 -3.52
CA ARG A 175 11.34 -10.22 -4.86
C ARG A 175 11.10 -11.69 -5.20
N ALA A 176 10.19 -12.35 -4.48
CA ALA A 176 9.87 -13.75 -4.74
C ALA A 176 9.24 -13.92 -6.14
N ASP A 177 9.37 -15.12 -6.68
CA ASP A 177 8.63 -15.50 -7.88
C ASP A 177 7.20 -15.88 -7.48
N TRP A 178 6.32 -14.88 -7.53
CA TRP A 178 4.92 -15.04 -7.19
C TRP A 178 4.12 -15.88 -8.18
N GLY A 179 4.68 -16.16 -9.36
CA GLY A 179 4.08 -17.04 -10.37
C GLY A 179 4.26 -18.52 -10.07
N THR A 180 5.21 -18.90 -9.20
CA THR A 180 5.50 -20.29 -8.86
C THR A 180 4.39 -20.94 -8.02
N ARG A 181 4.07 -22.22 -8.32
CA ARG A 181 3.12 -23.02 -7.52
C ARG A 181 3.67 -24.42 -7.24
N PRO A 182 3.40 -24.99 -6.04
CA PRO A 182 2.74 -24.35 -4.89
C PRO A 182 3.61 -23.24 -4.28
N LEU A 183 2.97 -22.24 -3.68
CA LEU A 183 3.70 -21.23 -2.90
C LEU A 183 4.15 -21.82 -1.56
N ALA A 184 5.36 -21.43 -1.14
CA ALA A 184 5.85 -21.77 0.19
C ALA A 184 4.98 -21.10 1.27
N PRO A 185 4.70 -21.78 2.40
CA PRO A 185 3.88 -21.23 3.48
C PRO A 185 4.39 -19.88 4.00
N GLU A 186 5.69 -19.64 3.97
CA GLU A 186 6.33 -18.39 4.39
C GLU A 186 5.94 -17.21 3.47
N LEU A 187 5.81 -17.48 2.16
CA LEU A 187 5.36 -16.49 1.18
C LEU A 187 3.88 -16.14 1.36
N VAL A 188 3.05 -17.14 1.67
CA VAL A 188 1.63 -16.92 1.96
C VAL A 188 1.46 -16.09 3.24
N ALA A 189 2.25 -16.37 4.27
CA ALA A 189 2.23 -15.59 5.51
C ALA A 189 2.73 -14.15 5.28
N TYR A 190 3.80 -13.99 4.50
CA TYR A 190 4.32 -12.68 4.13
C TYR A 190 3.26 -11.85 3.40
N ALA A 191 2.67 -12.38 2.33
CA ALA A 191 1.64 -11.70 1.56
C ALA A 191 0.43 -11.28 2.43
N ALA A 192 0.00 -12.14 3.35
CA ALA A 192 -1.08 -11.80 4.26
C ALA A 192 -0.71 -10.68 5.25
N ALA A 193 0.56 -10.57 5.63
CA ALA A 193 1.02 -9.54 6.56
C ALA A 193 0.96 -8.13 5.94
N ASP A 194 1.07 -8.00 4.62
CA ASP A 194 1.02 -6.71 3.92
C ASP A 194 -0.37 -6.03 4.04
N THR A 195 -1.44 -6.80 4.28
CA THR A 195 -2.79 -6.25 4.51
C THR A 195 -3.26 -6.30 5.97
N ALA A 196 -2.68 -7.18 6.78
CA ALA A 196 -3.20 -7.51 8.11
C ALA A 196 -3.31 -6.30 9.07
N PHE A 197 -2.43 -5.32 8.90
CA PHE A 197 -2.32 -4.16 9.80
C PHE A 197 -2.69 -2.83 9.11
N LEU A 198 -3.11 -2.87 7.83
CA LEU A 198 -3.37 -1.64 7.08
C LEU A 198 -4.55 -0.84 7.63
N LEU A 199 -5.59 -1.51 8.15
CA LEU A 199 -6.76 -0.84 8.70
C LEU A 199 -6.38 -0.01 9.94
N GLU A 200 -5.64 -0.60 10.87
CA GLU A 200 -5.16 0.07 12.08
C GLU A 200 -4.14 1.16 11.76
N LEU A 201 -3.26 0.92 10.78
CA LEU A 201 -2.32 1.93 10.30
C LEU A 201 -3.07 3.13 9.73
N ALA A 202 -4.05 2.90 8.87
CA ALA A 202 -4.86 3.95 8.28
C ALA A 202 -5.61 4.77 9.35
N ASP A 203 -6.14 4.13 10.40
CA ASP A 203 -6.82 4.81 11.49
C ASP A 203 -5.87 5.78 12.23
N ARG A 204 -4.65 5.33 12.58
CA ARG A 204 -3.65 6.19 13.24
C ARG A 204 -3.20 7.36 12.36
N LEU A 205 -2.95 7.11 11.07
CA LEU A 205 -2.55 8.15 10.14
C LEU A 205 -3.69 9.16 9.91
N ARG A 206 -4.93 8.68 9.83
CA ARG A 206 -6.13 9.51 9.71
C ARG A 206 -6.31 10.44 10.89
N GLU A 207 -6.24 9.93 12.13
CA GLU A 207 -6.35 10.77 13.34
C GLU A 207 -5.34 11.93 13.32
N ARG A 208 -4.10 11.65 12.91
CA ARG A 208 -3.05 12.67 12.78
C ARG A 208 -3.35 13.68 11.67
N LEU A 209 -3.87 13.23 10.52
CA LEU A 209 -4.27 14.11 9.41
C LEU A 209 -5.46 14.99 9.79
N GLU A 210 -6.44 14.45 10.51
CA GLU A 210 -7.59 15.21 11.03
C GLU A 210 -7.13 16.28 12.01
N ALA A 211 -6.23 15.97 12.93
CA ALA A 211 -5.64 16.92 13.86
C ALA A 211 -4.89 18.08 13.18
N LEU A 212 -4.34 17.83 11.97
CA LEU A 212 -3.67 18.85 11.15
C LEU A 212 -4.61 19.53 10.14
N GLY A 213 -5.88 19.14 10.07
CA GLY A 213 -6.84 19.64 9.07
C GLY A 213 -6.52 19.22 7.64
N ARG A 214 -5.76 18.11 7.44
CA ARG A 214 -5.30 17.64 6.13
C ARG A 214 -6.03 16.40 5.62
N TRP A 215 -7.01 15.89 6.36
CA TRP A 215 -7.73 14.68 5.95
C TRP A 215 -8.43 14.82 4.59
N SER A 216 -9.02 16.00 4.31
CA SER A 216 -9.65 16.27 3.01
C SER A 216 -8.66 16.16 1.84
N TRP A 217 -7.40 16.55 2.04
CA TRP A 217 -6.34 16.43 1.02
C TRP A 217 -6.03 14.96 0.73
N ALA A 218 -5.97 14.12 1.77
CA ALA A 218 -5.77 12.69 1.59
C ALA A 218 -6.89 12.06 0.78
N LEU A 219 -8.16 12.41 1.06
CA LEU A 219 -9.29 11.93 0.28
C LEU A 219 -9.24 12.39 -1.18
N GLU A 220 -8.83 13.63 -1.44
CA GLU A 220 -8.68 14.17 -2.79
C GLU A 220 -7.58 13.43 -3.58
N GLU A 221 -6.39 13.23 -2.99
CA GLU A 221 -5.30 12.51 -3.65
C GLU A 221 -5.67 11.04 -3.89
N CYS A 222 -6.30 10.36 -2.94
CA CYS A 222 -6.79 8.99 -3.13
C CYS A 222 -7.85 8.91 -4.24
N ALA A 223 -8.76 9.90 -4.32
CA ALA A 223 -9.76 9.96 -5.39
C ALA A 223 -9.11 10.16 -6.78
N ARG A 224 -8.04 10.96 -6.87
CA ARG A 224 -7.27 11.10 -8.12
C ARG A 224 -6.63 9.78 -8.52
N LEU A 225 -6.08 9.03 -7.55
CA LEU A 225 -5.46 7.74 -7.80
C LEU A 225 -6.49 6.71 -8.31
N THR A 226 -7.72 6.70 -7.82
CA THR A 226 -8.77 5.79 -8.33
C THR A 226 -9.16 6.08 -9.80
N ALA A 227 -8.88 7.27 -10.31
CA ALA A 227 -9.13 7.65 -11.70
C ALA A 227 -8.03 7.20 -12.66
N VAL A 228 -6.86 6.78 -12.15
CA VAL A 228 -5.74 6.29 -12.96
C VAL A 228 -6.12 5.04 -13.73
N ARG A 229 -5.58 4.89 -14.95
CA ARG A 229 -5.81 3.75 -15.83
C ARG A 229 -4.50 3.17 -16.31
N HIS A 230 -4.53 1.91 -16.68
CA HIS A 230 -3.43 1.34 -17.43
C HIS A 230 -3.37 2.00 -18.80
N GLU A 231 -2.21 2.51 -19.14
CA GLU A 231 -1.92 3.02 -20.48
C GLU A 231 -0.95 2.05 -21.15
N GLU A 232 -1.35 1.48 -22.29
CA GLU A 232 -0.39 0.76 -23.12
C GLU A 232 0.63 1.76 -23.64
N ALA A 233 1.89 1.57 -23.26
CA ALA A 233 2.96 2.34 -23.87
C ALA A 233 2.96 2.05 -25.39
N ALA A 234 2.87 3.09 -26.21
CA ALA A 234 3.01 2.92 -27.65
C ALA A 234 4.33 2.18 -27.90
N PRO A 235 4.33 1.14 -28.77
CA PRO A 235 5.54 0.40 -29.07
C PRO A 235 6.61 1.36 -29.60
N ASP A 236 7.68 1.52 -28.82
CA ASP A 236 8.85 2.28 -29.26
C ASP A 236 9.75 1.33 -30.09
N PRO A 237 9.76 1.48 -31.43
CA PRO A 237 10.54 0.59 -32.31
C PRO A 237 12.04 0.64 -32.03
N LEU A 238 12.51 1.66 -31.31
CA LEU A 238 13.92 1.83 -30.94
C LEU A 238 14.20 1.46 -29.47
N SER A 239 13.22 0.92 -28.76
CA SER A 239 13.37 0.59 -27.34
C SER A 239 14.54 -0.38 -27.08
N PHE A 240 14.80 -1.34 -28.00
CA PHE A 240 15.92 -2.27 -27.91
C PHE A 240 17.29 -1.59 -28.03
N GLU A 241 17.41 -0.48 -28.77
CA GLU A 241 18.67 0.28 -28.91
C GLU A 241 19.08 0.99 -27.61
N ARG A 242 18.13 1.19 -26.69
CA ARG A 242 18.39 1.79 -25.37
C ARG A 242 18.95 0.79 -24.35
N LEU A 243 18.89 -0.51 -24.66
CA LEU A 243 19.50 -1.55 -23.83
C LEU A 243 21.02 -1.39 -23.87
N SER A 244 21.64 -1.24 -22.70
CA SER A 244 23.09 -0.98 -22.56
C SER A 244 23.99 -2.05 -23.21
N ARG A 245 23.48 -3.25 -23.42
CA ARG A 245 24.18 -4.35 -24.12
C ARG A 245 24.14 -4.22 -25.64
N VAL A 246 23.09 -3.63 -26.23
CA VAL A 246 22.93 -3.47 -27.67
C VAL A 246 23.83 -2.34 -28.18
N ARG A 247 23.97 -1.24 -27.44
CA ARG A 247 24.87 -0.13 -27.79
C ARG A 247 26.34 -0.53 -27.94
N ARG A 248 26.76 -1.67 -27.35
CA ARG A 248 28.15 -2.18 -27.47
C ARG A 248 28.39 -3.02 -28.73
N GLN A 249 27.34 -3.43 -29.46
CA GLN A 249 27.45 -4.29 -30.66
C GLN A 249 27.34 -3.51 -31.98
N SER A 250 26.96 -2.22 -31.95
CA SER A 250 26.77 -1.41 -33.16
C SER A 250 27.99 -0.60 -33.57
N VAL A 251 29.19 -0.97 -33.11
CA VAL A 251 30.48 -0.38 -33.53
C VAL A 251 31.40 -1.48 -34.01
N VAL A 252 31.09 -2.05 -35.19
CA VAL A 252 32.05 -2.76 -36.06
C VAL A 252 31.75 -2.30 -37.49
#